data_6f5127b0691914f530b8f4dea9c9aee0
#
_entry.id   6f5127b0691914f530b8f4dea9c9aee0
#
_cell.length_a   1.000
_cell.length_b   1.000
_cell.length_c   1.000
_cell.angle_alpha   90.00
_cell.angle_beta   90.00
_cell.angle_gamma   90.00
#
_symmetry.space_group_name_H-M   'P 1'
#
loop_
_entity.id
_entity.type
_entity.pdbx_description
1 polymer ?
#
loop_
_entity_poly.entity_id
_entity_poly.type
_entity_poly.pdbx_seq_one_letter_code
_entity_poly.pdbx_strand_id
1 'polypeptide(L)'
;MLAAIRPAGKPPGLWALPKGQIDQGEPAEQTALREVAEETGAHGRSLGKLGDVKYVYTWPPKPAEGERIFKVVSFFLVRYSRGRLGDIPPAQRHEVDEVRWLPLEEAPGLLAYRGEQEMAARALARLAELAL
;
A
#
# COMPACT_ATOMS: atom_id res chain seq x y z
N MET A 1 -11.01 -9.43 1.24
CA MET A 1 -11.02 -7.95 1.37
C MET A 1 -9.60 -7.43 1.35
N LEU A 2 -9.39 -6.27 0.77
CA LEU A 2 -8.10 -5.62 0.69
C LEU A 2 -8.17 -4.29 1.44
N ALA A 3 -7.20 -4.02 2.32
CA ALA A 3 -7.13 -2.74 3.02
C ALA A 3 -6.52 -1.69 2.10
N ALA A 4 -7.26 -0.63 1.83
CA ALA A 4 -6.84 0.47 0.97
C ALA A 4 -6.90 1.79 1.71
N ILE A 5 -6.11 2.75 1.26
CA ILE A 5 -6.05 4.09 1.84
C ILE A 5 -6.37 5.14 0.79
N ARG A 6 -6.88 6.28 1.26
CA ARG A 6 -6.86 7.53 0.50
C ARG A 6 -5.76 8.38 1.12
N PRO A 7 -4.62 8.53 0.44
CA PRO A 7 -3.52 9.34 0.98
C PRO A 7 -3.95 10.79 1.21
N ALA A 8 -3.33 11.45 2.18
CA ALA A 8 -3.65 12.83 2.52
C ALA A 8 -3.57 13.75 1.30
N GLY A 9 -4.58 14.61 1.14
CA GLY A 9 -4.66 15.56 0.04
C GLY A 9 -5.21 15.00 -1.27
N LYS A 10 -5.51 13.71 -1.34
CA LYS A 10 -6.11 13.12 -2.55
C LYS A 10 -7.63 13.20 -2.51
N PRO A 11 -8.28 13.28 -3.71
CA PRO A 11 -9.73 13.42 -3.75
C PRO A 11 -10.46 12.16 -3.27
N PRO A 12 -11.72 12.31 -2.80
CA PRO A 12 -12.56 11.16 -2.47
C PRO A 12 -12.67 10.18 -3.64
N GLY A 13 -12.63 8.89 -3.33
CA GLY A 13 -12.69 7.84 -4.36
C GLY A 13 -11.35 7.44 -4.93
N LEU A 14 -10.27 8.12 -4.59
CA LEU A 14 -8.93 7.71 -4.98
C LEU A 14 -8.37 6.73 -3.96
N TRP A 15 -8.19 5.49 -4.37
CA TRP A 15 -7.66 4.44 -3.49
C TRP A 15 -6.25 4.03 -3.88
N ALA A 16 -5.44 3.76 -2.87
CA ALA A 16 -4.06 3.33 -3.03
C ALA A 16 -3.74 2.21 -2.04
N LEU A 17 -2.69 1.47 -2.33
CA LEU A 17 -2.18 0.47 -1.39
C LEU A 17 -1.34 1.15 -0.32
N PRO A 18 -1.41 0.68 0.94
CA PRO A 18 -0.50 1.16 1.98
C PRO A 18 0.93 0.80 1.62
N LYS A 19 1.84 1.75 1.78
CA LYS A 19 3.26 1.59 1.49
C LYS A 19 4.06 2.72 2.12
N GLY A 20 5.37 2.53 2.23
CA GLY A 20 6.26 3.55 2.72
C GLY A 20 7.71 3.19 2.49
N GLN A 21 8.61 4.01 3.03
CA GLN A 21 10.04 3.85 2.83
C GLN A 21 10.62 2.82 3.80
N ILE A 22 11.63 2.10 3.32
CA ILE A 22 12.41 1.18 4.14
C ILE A 22 13.26 2.01 5.12
N ASP A 23 13.14 1.72 6.41
CA ASP A 23 14.02 2.28 7.42
C ASP A 23 15.40 1.62 7.34
N GLN A 24 16.43 2.32 7.78
CA GLN A 24 17.79 1.81 7.71
C GLN A 24 17.90 0.45 8.41
N GLY A 25 18.42 -0.55 7.68
CA GLY A 25 18.60 -1.89 8.20
C GLY A 25 17.33 -2.74 8.23
N GLU A 26 16.20 -2.20 7.78
CA GLU A 26 14.92 -2.90 7.79
C GLU A 26 14.75 -3.74 6.51
N PRO A 27 14.46 -5.05 6.61
CA PRO A 27 14.12 -5.84 5.43
C PRO A 27 12.82 -5.35 4.79
N ALA A 28 12.71 -5.46 3.47
CA ALA A 28 11.52 -5.01 2.73
C ALA A 28 10.22 -5.62 3.24
N GLU A 29 10.25 -6.90 3.65
CA GLU A 29 9.08 -7.58 4.20
C GLU A 29 8.63 -6.96 5.53
N GLN A 30 9.57 -6.58 6.38
CA GLN A 30 9.28 -5.89 7.64
C GLN A 30 8.71 -4.51 7.38
N THR A 31 9.24 -3.81 6.37
CA THR A 31 8.72 -2.51 5.93
C THR A 31 7.24 -2.64 5.56
N ALA A 32 6.90 -3.65 4.76
CA ALA A 32 5.52 -3.86 4.31
C ALA A 32 4.58 -4.06 5.50
N LEU A 33 4.96 -4.88 6.47
CA LEU A 33 4.14 -5.14 7.65
C LEU A 33 3.99 -3.88 8.52
N ARG A 34 5.06 -3.14 8.70
CA ARG A 34 5.06 -1.90 9.49
C ARG A 34 4.19 -0.83 8.84
N GLU A 35 4.33 -0.61 7.54
CA GLU A 35 3.58 0.42 6.83
C GLU A 35 2.09 0.10 6.77
N VAL A 36 1.72 -1.16 6.59
CA VAL A 36 0.31 -1.56 6.65
C VAL A 36 -0.28 -1.21 8.01
N ALA A 37 0.43 -1.51 9.10
CA ALA A 37 -0.04 -1.19 10.45
C ALA A 37 -0.13 0.33 10.67
N GLU A 38 0.87 1.08 10.24
CA GLU A 38 0.92 2.54 10.42
C GLU A 38 -0.14 3.28 9.60
N GLU A 39 -0.41 2.81 8.38
CA GLU A 39 -1.33 3.50 7.48
C GLU A 39 -2.78 2.99 7.56
N THR A 40 -3.01 1.79 8.06
CA THR A 40 -4.36 1.21 8.09
C THR A 40 -4.84 0.76 9.47
N GLY A 41 -3.95 0.48 10.40
CA GLY A 41 -4.29 -0.13 11.69
C GLY A 41 -4.37 -1.65 11.64
N ALA A 42 -4.24 -2.25 10.48
CA ALA A 42 -4.30 -3.71 10.34
C ALA A 42 -2.94 -4.34 10.57
N HIS A 43 -2.94 -5.49 11.25
CA HIS A 43 -1.75 -6.29 11.50
C HIS A 43 -1.92 -7.67 10.88
N GLY A 44 -0.83 -8.22 10.36
CA GLY A 44 -0.88 -9.52 9.74
C GLY A 44 0.50 -10.14 9.57
N ARG A 45 0.53 -11.24 8.83
CA ARG A 45 1.77 -11.94 8.50
C ARG A 45 1.97 -11.97 6.98
N SER A 46 3.21 -11.95 6.55
CA SER A 46 3.53 -12.03 5.14
C SER A 46 3.36 -13.45 4.61
N LEU A 47 2.74 -13.55 3.45
CA LEU A 47 2.61 -14.81 2.68
C LEU A 47 3.55 -14.81 1.47
N GLY A 48 4.46 -13.84 1.39
CA GLY A 48 5.46 -13.77 0.35
C GLY A 48 5.33 -12.54 -0.55
N LYS A 49 6.39 -12.32 -1.33
CA LYS A 49 6.49 -11.16 -2.20
C LYS A 49 5.59 -11.29 -3.44
N LEU A 50 4.89 -10.23 -3.78
CA LEU A 50 4.08 -10.14 -4.98
C LEU A 50 4.86 -9.53 -6.16
N GLY A 51 5.65 -8.52 -5.90
CA GLY A 51 6.42 -7.85 -6.93
C GLY A 51 6.87 -6.46 -6.51
N ASP A 52 7.48 -5.76 -7.46
CA ASP A 52 7.97 -4.39 -7.26
C ASP A 52 7.20 -3.43 -8.14
N VAL A 53 6.97 -2.22 -7.64
CA VAL A 53 6.36 -1.14 -8.39
C VAL A 53 7.30 0.05 -8.39
N LYS A 54 7.48 0.66 -9.57
CA LYS A 54 8.28 1.86 -9.74
C LYS A 54 7.39 3.08 -9.72
N TYR A 55 7.81 4.07 -8.95
CA TYR A 55 7.15 5.38 -8.91
C TYR A 55 8.14 6.43 -9.37
N VAL A 56 7.69 7.29 -10.29
CA VAL A 56 8.49 8.41 -10.78
C VAL A 56 7.68 9.68 -10.52
N TYR A 57 8.28 10.64 -9.84
CA TYR A 57 7.62 11.90 -9.52
C TYR A 57 8.66 13.03 -9.43
N THR A 58 8.18 14.27 -9.49
CA THR A 58 9.01 15.47 -9.36
C THR A 58 8.88 16.01 -7.94
N TRP A 59 10.01 16.25 -7.28
CA TRP A 59 10.03 16.82 -5.95
C TRP A 59 11.04 17.98 -5.86
N PRO A 60 10.67 19.15 -5.38
CA PRO A 60 9.29 19.55 -5.04
C PRO A 60 8.38 19.52 -6.27
N PRO A 61 7.02 19.48 -6.09
CA PRO A 61 6.09 19.32 -7.22
C PRO A 61 5.94 20.56 -8.11
N LYS A 62 7.02 21.32 -8.29
CA LYS A 62 7.12 22.47 -9.18
C LYS A 62 8.08 22.09 -10.31
N PRO A 63 7.58 21.87 -11.54
CA PRO A 63 8.42 21.35 -12.63
C PRO A 63 9.71 22.15 -12.89
N ALA A 64 9.67 23.47 -12.70
CA ALA A 64 10.83 24.34 -12.95
C ALA A 64 11.94 24.22 -11.92
N GLU A 65 11.64 23.70 -10.71
CA GLU A 65 12.55 23.64 -9.57
C GLU A 65 12.80 22.22 -9.08
N GLY A 66 12.01 21.24 -9.58
CA GLY A 66 12.00 19.90 -9.06
C GLY A 66 12.98 18.96 -9.72
N GLU A 67 13.48 18.01 -8.95
CA GLU A 67 14.23 16.87 -9.45
C GLU A 67 13.27 15.70 -9.67
N ARG A 68 13.57 14.87 -10.67
CA ARG A 68 12.84 13.62 -10.88
C ARG A 68 13.32 12.60 -9.87
N ILE A 69 12.39 12.15 -9.04
CA ILE A 69 12.63 11.12 -8.05
C ILE A 69 12.16 9.78 -8.59
N PHE A 70 12.99 8.78 -8.42
CA PHE A 70 12.73 7.42 -8.82
C PHE A 70 12.70 6.52 -7.59
N LYS A 71 11.58 5.83 -7.36
CA LYS A 71 11.38 5.02 -6.16
C LYS A 71 10.85 3.65 -6.54
N VAL A 72 11.42 2.60 -5.95
CA VAL A 72 10.94 1.23 -6.11
C VAL A 72 10.37 0.75 -4.76
N VAL A 73 9.18 0.20 -4.80
CA VAL A 73 8.52 -0.36 -3.62
C VAL A 73 8.25 -1.84 -3.85
N SER A 74 8.70 -2.68 -2.91
CA SER A 74 8.41 -4.11 -2.91
C SER A 74 7.09 -4.36 -2.17
N PHE A 75 6.15 -5.03 -2.83
CA PHE A 75 4.86 -5.39 -2.25
C PHE A 75 4.82 -6.86 -1.86
N PHE A 76 4.20 -7.12 -0.72
CA PHE A 76 4.03 -8.45 -0.16
C PHE A 76 2.56 -8.74 0.07
N LEU A 77 2.17 -10.00 -0.09
CA LEU A 77 0.83 -10.44 0.30
C LEU A 77 0.81 -10.62 1.81
N VAL A 78 -0.06 -9.88 2.49
CA VAL A 78 -0.16 -9.90 3.94
C VAL A 78 -1.54 -10.44 4.33
N ARG A 79 -1.55 -11.49 5.15
CA ARG A 79 -2.78 -12.04 5.70
C ARG A 79 -3.16 -11.29 6.97
N TYR A 80 -4.33 -10.63 6.95
CA TYR A 80 -4.85 -9.93 8.11
C TYR A 80 -5.09 -10.91 9.27
N SER A 81 -4.64 -10.54 10.47
CA SER A 81 -4.84 -11.35 11.67
C SER A 81 -5.53 -10.59 12.80
N ARG A 82 -5.25 -9.29 12.95
CA ARG A 82 -5.82 -8.48 14.04
C ARG A 82 -5.71 -7.01 13.73
N GLY A 83 -6.25 -6.19 14.61
CA GLY A 83 -6.25 -4.75 14.50
C GLY A 83 -7.54 -4.23 13.90
N ARG A 84 -7.80 -2.96 14.12
CA ARG A 84 -9.00 -2.28 13.63
C ARG A 84 -8.62 -1.28 12.56
N LEU A 85 -9.29 -1.36 11.42
CA LEU A 85 -9.07 -0.41 10.34
C LEU A 85 -9.39 1.01 10.79
N GLY A 86 -8.44 1.92 10.57
CA GLY A 86 -8.54 3.30 11.04
C GLY A 86 -7.85 3.57 12.37
N ASP A 87 -7.41 2.53 13.08
CA ASP A 87 -6.65 2.69 14.32
C ASP A 87 -5.18 2.97 13.99
N ILE A 88 -4.94 4.17 13.50
CA ILE A 88 -3.65 4.64 13.02
C ILE A 88 -2.91 5.36 14.14
N PRO A 89 -1.60 5.06 14.36
CA PRO A 89 -0.81 5.78 15.35
C PRO A 89 -0.87 7.30 15.11
N PRO A 90 -0.95 8.13 16.16
CA PRO A 90 -1.07 9.58 15.99
C PRO A 90 0.00 10.21 15.11
N ALA A 91 1.22 9.68 15.12
CA ALA A 91 2.32 10.20 14.32
C ALA A 91 2.08 10.06 12.81
N GLN A 92 1.27 9.09 12.37
CA GLN A 92 0.99 8.81 10.96
C GLN A 92 -0.37 9.29 10.49
N ARG A 93 -1.23 9.82 11.37
CA ARG A 93 -2.60 10.23 11.01
C ARG A 93 -2.65 11.29 9.92
N HIS A 94 -1.64 12.14 9.83
CA HIS A 94 -1.58 13.20 8.83
C HIS A 94 -1.29 12.68 7.40
N GLU A 95 -0.87 11.43 7.27
CA GLU A 95 -0.51 10.82 5.99
C GLU A 95 -1.69 10.18 5.28
N VAL A 96 -2.77 9.91 6.01
CA VAL A 96 -3.92 9.14 5.50
C VAL A 96 -5.23 9.84 5.85
N ASP A 97 -6.05 10.13 4.84
CA ASP A 97 -7.35 10.77 5.05
C ASP A 97 -8.48 9.75 5.25
N GLU A 98 -8.36 8.57 4.66
CA GLU A 98 -9.41 7.55 4.74
C GLU A 98 -8.80 6.16 4.62
N VAL A 99 -9.39 5.18 5.33
CA VAL A 99 -9.00 3.76 5.23
C VAL A 99 -10.28 2.95 5.02
N ARG A 100 -10.23 1.97 4.11
CA ARG A 100 -11.40 1.15 3.79
C ARG A 100 -10.99 -0.26 3.37
N TRP A 101 -11.83 -1.23 3.72
CA TRP A 101 -11.77 -2.55 3.12
C TRP A 101 -12.43 -2.50 1.74
N LEU A 102 -11.69 -2.92 0.71
CA LEU A 102 -12.24 -3.08 -0.64
C LEU A 102 -12.41 -4.57 -0.93
N PRO A 103 -13.45 -4.96 -1.69
CA PRO A 103 -13.55 -6.34 -2.18
C PRO A 103 -12.32 -6.63 -3.03
N LEU A 104 -11.58 -7.70 -2.72
CA LEU A 104 -10.33 -7.98 -3.40
C LEU A 104 -10.51 -8.20 -4.90
N GLU A 105 -11.62 -8.84 -5.28
CA GLU A 105 -11.94 -9.09 -6.69
C GLU A 105 -12.13 -7.80 -7.49
N GLU A 106 -12.62 -6.75 -6.85
CA GLU A 106 -12.85 -5.45 -7.47
C GLU A 106 -11.66 -4.51 -7.35
N ALA A 107 -10.74 -4.78 -6.42
CA ALA A 107 -9.63 -3.90 -6.11
C ALA A 107 -8.77 -3.50 -7.32
N PRO A 108 -8.43 -4.40 -8.28
CA PRO A 108 -7.68 -3.98 -9.46
C PRO A 108 -8.34 -2.86 -10.24
N GLY A 109 -9.68 -2.80 -10.28
CA GLY A 109 -10.41 -1.74 -10.95
C GLY A 109 -10.64 -0.49 -10.11
N LEU A 110 -10.44 -0.58 -8.80
CA LEU A 110 -10.69 0.53 -7.86
C LEU A 110 -9.44 1.30 -7.50
N LEU A 111 -8.26 0.66 -7.56
CA LEU A 111 -6.99 1.30 -7.24
C LEU A 111 -6.61 2.30 -8.33
N ALA A 112 -6.04 3.44 -7.92
CA ALA A 112 -5.73 4.54 -8.82
C ALA A 112 -4.48 4.32 -9.68
N TYR A 113 -3.51 3.56 -9.17
CA TYR A 113 -2.20 3.44 -9.80
C TYR A 113 -2.05 2.08 -10.49
N ARG A 114 -1.59 2.11 -11.74
CA ARG A 114 -1.48 0.91 -12.57
C ARG A 114 -0.62 -0.19 -11.95
N GLY A 115 0.54 0.15 -11.41
CA GLY A 115 1.40 -0.83 -10.75
C GLY A 115 0.74 -1.47 -9.55
N GLU A 116 -0.05 -0.71 -8.80
CA GLU A 116 -0.80 -1.23 -7.65
C GLU A 116 -1.98 -2.09 -8.10
N GLN A 117 -2.63 -1.75 -9.20
CA GLN A 117 -3.66 -2.59 -9.82
C GLN A 117 -3.10 -3.96 -10.16
N GLU A 118 -1.88 -4.01 -10.72
CA GLU A 118 -1.19 -5.25 -11.04
C GLU A 118 -0.87 -6.07 -9.78
N MET A 119 -0.46 -5.41 -8.70
CA MET A 119 -0.18 -6.10 -7.43
C MET A 119 -1.45 -6.71 -6.85
N ALA A 120 -2.58 -6.01 -6.90
CA ALA A 120 -3.85 -6.55 -6.46
C ALA A 120 -4.28 -7.77 -7.29
N ALA A 121 -4.07 -7.72 -8.60
CA ALA A 121 -4.36 -8.84 -9.49
C ALA A 121 -3.47 -10.06 -9.16
N ARG A 122 -2.20 -9.83 -8.87
CA ARG A 122 -1.28 -10.90 -8.43
C ARG A 122 -1.70 -11.50 -7.09
N ALA A 123 -2.21 -10.67 -6.17
CA ALA A 123 -2.72 -11.14 -4.89
C ALA A 123 -3.92 -12.07 -5.08
N LEU A 124 -4.85 -11.72 -5.97
CA LEU A 124 -5.99 -12.57 -6.31
C LEU A 124 -5.54 -13.93 -6.85
N ALA A 125 -4.60 -13.93 -7.79
CA ALA A 125 -4.08 -15.15 -8.37
C ALA A 125 -3.37 -16.02 -7.32
N ARG A 126 -2.58 -15.39 -6.45
CA ARG A 126 -1.85 -16.09 -5.39
C ARG A 126 -2.81 -16.73 -4.38
N LEU A 127 -3.87 -16.02 -4.00
CA LEU A 127 -4.86 -16.55 -3.07
C LEU A 127 -5.64 -17.71 -3.66
N ALA A 128 -5.96 -17.67 -4.95
CA ALA A 128 -6.59 -18.80 -5.63
C ALA A 128 -5.72 -20.06 -5.59
N GLU A 129 -4.39 -19.89 -5.75
CA GLU A 129 -3.44 -21.00 -5.64
C GLU A 129 -3.36 -21.54 -4.20
N LEU A 130 -3.36 -20.64 -3.21
CA LEU A 130 -3.25 -21.02 -1.80
C LEU A 130 -4.53 -21.64 -1.25
N ALA A 131 -5.68 -21.42 -1.87
CA ALA A 131 -6.96 -21.97 -1.45
C ALA A 131 -7.13 -23.44 -1.86
N LEU A 132 -6.21 -23.94 -2.65
CA LEU A 132 -6.21 -25.35 -3.05
C LEU A 132 -5.63 -26.23 -1.92
#